data_be83227df396cbbff90c63e5456afad3
#
_entry.id   be83227df396cbbff90c63e5456afad3
#
_cell.length_a   1.000
_cell.length_b   1.000
_cell.length_c   1.000
_cell.angle_alpha   90.00
_cell.angle_beta   90.00
_cell.angle_gamma   90.00
#
_symmetry.space_group_name_H-M   'P 1'
#
loop_
_entity.id
_entity.type
_entity.pdbx_description
1 polymer ?
#
loop_
_entity_poly.entity_id
_entity_poly.type
_entity_poly.pdbx_seq_one_letter_code
_entity_poly.pdbx_strand_id
1 'polypeptide(L)'
;MGLDIYAGTLTRYYAHNWKTVVQQWAEENGYAFNRITPDGEAADNEEEMSPAEVQTAVENWRDQILSAISQPGQPPYTPWPEDNEKPYYTDKPDWDAFGAMLLVAACHTYGEPVPPTVEKNWDFGEHPLISRLASDEERVWSLFRGATWWLPLSDAFFFQGPLPTDDQAMIATLGGLRKELEKLNQLAWQA
;
A
#
# COMPACT_ATOMS: atom_id res chain seq x y z
N MET A 1 -12.35 5.85 10.39
CA MET A 1 -10.91 5.62 10.13
C MET A 1 -10.68 5.80 8.65
N GLY A 2 -9.57 6.39 8.20
CA GLY A 2 -9.25 6.55 6.79
C GLY A 2 -8.25 5.51 6.32
N LEU A 3 -8.20 5.26 5.02
CA LEU A 3 -7.16 4.45 4.39
C LEU A 3 -5.93 5.34 4.20
N ASP A 4 -4.81 5.00 4.82
CA ASP A 4 -3.56 5.75 4.63
C ASP A 4 -2.84 5.24 3.37
N ILE A 5 -2.59 6.14 2.44
CA ILE A 5 -1.85 5.87 1.20
C ILE A 5 -0.54 6.64 1.23
N TYR A 6 0.55 5.94 0.90
CA TYR A 6 1.85 6.54 0.67
C TYR A 6 2.38 6.09 -0.70
N ALA A 7 2.82 7.04 -1.52
CA ALA A 7 3.49 6.77 -2.78
C ALA A 7 4.82 7.52 -2.82
N GLY A 8 5.92 6.79 -2.77
CA GLY A 8 7.27 7.33 -2.72
C GLY A 8 8.30 6.20 -2.60
N THR A 9 9.54 6.54 -2.32
CA THR A 9 10.60 5.56 -2.06
C THR A 9 10.43 4.93 -0.68
N LEU A 10 10.79 3.66 -0.54
CA LEU A 10 10.77 2.97 0.76
C LEU A 10 11.83 3.53 1.71
N THR A 11 12.97 3.97 1.17
CA THR A 11 13.99 4.66 1.97
C THR A 11 13.38 5.85 2.71
N ARG A 12 12.60 6.69 2.02
CA ARG A 12 11.95 7.83 2.64
C ARG A 12 10.88 7.42 3.65
N TYR A 13 10.12 6.38 3.34
CA TYR A 13 9.11 5.84 4.23
C TYR A 13 9.72 5.34 5.55
N TYR A 14 10.76 4.51 5.49
CA TYR A 14 11.40 3.95 6.68
C TYR A 14 12.31 4.94 7.42
N ALA A 15 12.93 5.91 6.72
CA ALA A 15 13.66 7.00 7.38
C ALA A 15 12.74 8.01 8.07
N HIS A 16 11.43 7.84 7.97
CA HIS A 16 10.45 8.74 8.59
C HIS A 16 10.61 10.22 8.22
N ASN A 17 11.14 10.51 7.05
CA ASN A 17 11.37 11.89 6.60
C ASN A 17 10.10 12.75 6.59
N TRP A 18 8.92 12.14 6.42
CA TRP A 18 7.65 12.82 6.58
C TRP A 18 7.41 13.33 8.01
N LYS A 19 7.89 12.60 9.03
CA LYS A 19 7.80 13.04 10.44
C LYS A 19 8.66 14.27 10.68
N THR A 20 9.85 14.33 10.10
CA THR A 20 10.73 15.48 10.18
C THR A 20 10.06 16.72 9.59
N VAL A 21 9.39 16.61 8.46
CA VAL A 21 8.64 17.72 7.84
C VAL A 21 7.49 18.18 8.74
N VAL A 22 6.73 17.25 9.32
CA VAL A 22 5.64 17.60 10.25
C VAL A 22 6.17 18.21 11.53
N GLN A 23 7.26 17.69 12.07
CA GLN A 23 7.92 18.25 13.25
C GLN A 23 8.41 19.67 13.00
N GLN A 24 9.11 19.88 11.91
CA GLN A 24 9.60 21.21 11.52
C GLN A 24 8.45 22.20 11.32
N TRP A 25 7.38 21.80 10.64
CA TRP A 25 6.19 22.61 10.48
C TRP A 25 5.54 22.94 11.85
N ALA A 26 5.44 21.97 12.75
CA ALA A 26 4.88 22.18 14.09
C ALA A 26 5.72 23.18 14.89
N GLU A 27 7.04 23.03 14.89
CA GLU A 27 7.97 23.93 15.56
C GLU A 27 7.87 25.36 15.00
N GLU A 28 7.85 25.55 13.68
CA GLU A 28 7.70 26.83 13.00
C GLU A 28 6.36 27.53 13.34
N ASN A 29 5.32 26.77 13.66
CA ASN A 29 4.00 27.28 14.02
C ASN A 29 3.74 27.29 15.54
N GLY A 30 4.74 27.02 16.36
CA GLY A 30 4.66 27.08 17.84
C GLY A 30 3.92 25.92 18.48
N TYR A 31 3.79 24.78 17.78
CA TYR A 31 3.22 23.57 18.31
C TYR A 31 4.33 22.65 18.85
N ALA A 32 4.07 22.00 19.98
CA ALA A 32 4.91 20.90 20.46
C ALA A 32 4.57 19.61 19.70
N PHE A 33 5.56 19.03 19.03
CA PHE A 33 5.43 17.71 18.42
C PHE A 33 6.03 16.68 19.37
N ASN A 34 5.17 15.92 20.05
CA ASN A 34 5.60 14.83 20.92
C ASN A 34 5.34 13.49 20.22
N ARG A 35 6.36 12.65 20.17
CA ARG A 35 6.17 11.23 19.83
C ARG A 35 5.44 10.57 20.99
N ILE A 36 4.32 9.95 20.70
CA ILE A 36 3.57 9.14 21.67
C ILE A 36 3.60 7.71 21.15
N THR A 37 4.07 6.79 21.97
CA THR A 37 3.96 5.36 21.74
C THR A 37 2.49 4.92 21.86
N PRO A 38 2.09 3.76 21.32
CA PRO A 38 0.74 3.22 21.50
C PRO A 38 0.28 3.14 22.95
N ASP A 39 1.22 3.04 23.88
CA ASP A 39 0.97 2.96 25.33
C ASP A 39 0.83 4.33 26.00
N GLY A 40 0.98 5.43 25.25
CA GLY A 40 0.87 6.80 25.73
C GLY A 40 2.11 7.34 26.43
N GLU A 41 3.23 6.61 26.44
CA GLU A 41 4.50 7.06 26.96
C GLU A 41 5.29 7.86 25.90
N ALA A 42 6.15 8.78 26.36
CA ALA A 42 7.07 9.44 25.43
C ALA A 42 8.06 8.40 24.91
N ALA A 43 8.16 8.27 23.58
CA ALA A 43 9.11 7.34 23.01
C ALA A 43 10.54 7.74 23.40
N ASP A 44 11.20 6.89 24.18
CA ASP A 44 12.65 7.01 24.38
C ASP A 44 13.35 6.95 23.02
N ASN A 45 14.45 7.69 22.89
CA ASN A 45 15.28 7.71 21.68
C ASN A 45 15.86 6.29 21.46
N GLU A 46 15.10 5.42 20.81
CA GLU A 46 15.72 4.28 20.14
C GLU A 46 16.70 4.84 19.13
N GLU A 47 17.89 4.28 19.04
CA GLU A 47 18.90 4.68 18.07
C GLU A 47 18.27 4.50 16.67
N GLU A 48 17.75 5.58 16.14
CA GLU A 48 17.18 5.56 14.78
C GLU A 48 18.35 5.37 13.81
N MET A 49 18.20 4.40 12.90
CA MET A 49 19.12 4.25 11.79
C MET A 49 19.25 5.57 11.04
N SER A 50 20.46 5.94 10.67
CA SER A 50 20.67 7.09 9.80
C SER A 50 19.98 6.89 8.44
N PRO A 51 19.58 7.94 7.73
CA PRO A 51 18.99 7.82 6.39
C PRO A 51 19.83 7.01 5.42
N ALA A 52 21.17 7.05 5.53
CA ALA A 52 22.08 6.26 4.70
C ALA A 52 22.05 4.76 5.04
N GLU A 53 21.92 4.41 6.32
CA GLU A 53 21.76 3.02 6.75
C GLU A 53 20.42 2.46 6.31
N VAL A 54 19.34 3.24 6.45
CA VAL A 54 18.01 2.89 5.94
C VAL A 54 18.05 2.67 4.44
N GLN A 55 18.67 3.57 3.69
CA GLN A 55 18.81 3.41 2.23
C GLN A 55 19.54 2.10 1.88
N THR A 56 20.63 1.82 2.55
CA THR A 56 21.40 0.58 2.32
C THR A 56 20.55 -0.67 2.62
N ALA A 57 19.80 -0.65 3.71
CA ALA A 57 18.91 -1.77 4.07
C ALA A 57 17.81 -1.99 3.04
N VAL A 58 17.15 -0.90 2.59
CA VAL A 58 16.09 -0.96 1.57
C VAL A 58 16.62 -1.41 0.21
N GLU A 59 17.80 -0.93 -0.20
CA GLU A 59 18.44 -1.35 -1.46
C GLU A 59 18.81 -2.84 -1.43
N ASN A 60 19.36 -3.33 -0.33
CA ASN A 60 19.66 -4.76 -0.15
C ASN A 60 18.38 -5.61 -0.19
N TRP A 61 17.32 -5.17 0.49
CA TRP A 61 16.01 -5.83 0.43
C TRP A 61 15.45 -5.85 -1.00
N ARG A 62 15.47 -4.72 -1.71
CA ARG A 62 15.05 -4.62 -3.11
C ARG A 62 15.77 -5.65 -3.98
N ASP A 63 17.08 -5.72 -3.86
CA ASP A 63 17.91 -6.60 -4.70
C ASP A 63 17.65 -8.09 -4.37
N GLN A 64 17.39 -8.42 -3.10
CA GLN A 64 16.95 -9.76 -2.70
C GLN A 64 15.58 -10.11 -3.29
N ILE A 65 14.60 -9.21 -3.21
CA ILE A 65 13.27 -9.42 -3.80
C ILE A 65 13.38 -9.59 -5.32
N LEU A 66 14.10 -8.71 -6.01
CA LEU A 66 14.28 -8.81 -7.46
C LEU A 66 14.94 -10.13 -7.87
N SER A 67 15.92 -10.60 -7.09
CA SER A 67 16.54 -11.91 -7.31
C SER A 67 15.55 -13.07 -7.12
N ALA A 68 14.72 -13.00 -6.07
CA ALA A 68 13.75 -14.06 -5.74
C ALA A 68 12.62 -14.19 -6.77
N ILE A 69 12.15 -13.07 -7.34
CA ILE A 69 11.07 -13.06 -8.34
C ILE A 69 11.56 -13.24 -9.79
N SER A 70 12.87 -13.17 -10.03
CA SER A 70 13.46 -13.34 -11.35
C SER A 70 13.32 -14.79 -11.82
N GLN A 71 12.85 -14.98 -13.05
CA GLN A 71 12.66 -16.31 -13.64
C GLN A 71 13.88 -16.71 -14.47
N PRO A 72 14.30 -17.98 -14.42
CA PRO A 72 15.36 -18.48 -15.29
C PRO A 72 15.05 -18.25 -16.77
N GLY A 73 15.98 -17.65 -17.49
CA GLY A 73 15.82 -17.38 -18.94
C GLY A 73 15.10 -16.09 -19.29
N GLN A 74 14.61 -15.33 -18.30
CA GLN A 74 14.10 -13.98 -18.51
C GLN A 74 15.20 -12.95 -18.19
N PRO A 75 15.18 -11.77 -18.84
CA PRO A 75 16.07 -10.68 -18.44
C PRO A 75 15.77 -10.27 -16.99
N PRO A 76 16.82 -9.96 -16.21
CA PRO A 76 16.61 -9.54 -14.82
C PRO A 76 15.83 -8.22 -14.76
N TYR A 77 15.05 -8.06 -13.70
CA TYR A 77 14.39 -6.79 -13.42
C TYR A 77 15.42 -5.68 -13.17
N THR A 78 15.12 -4.50 -13.70
CA THR A 78 15.94 -3.32 -13.43
C THR A 78 15.61 -2.79 -12.03
N PRO A 79 16.59 -2.63 -11.13
CA PRO A 79 16.36 -2.05 -9.83
C PRO A 79 15.79 -0.63 -9.95
N TRP A 80 14.73 -0.35 -9.21
CA TRP A 80 14.22 1.02 -9.10
C TRP A 80 15.07 1.84 -8.12
N PRO A 81 15.17 3.17 -8.33
CA PRO A 81 15.97 4.00 -7.44
C PRO A 81 15.27 4.22 -6.09
N GLU A 82 16.04 4.09 -5.02
CA GLU A 82 15.66 4.41 -3.64
C GLU A 82 16.24 5.76 -3.20
N ASP A 83 15.92 6.78 -3.96
CA ASP A 83 16.40 8.15 -3.72
C ASP A 83 15.51 8.84 -2.67
N ASN A 84 16.10 9.22 -1.54
CA ASN A 84 15.43 9.86 -0.43
C ASN A 84 14.96 11.31 -0.75
N GLU A 85 15.54 11.96 -1.77
CA GLU A 85 15.18 13.33 -2.16
C GLU A 85 13.98 13.37 -3.13
N LYS A 86 13.55 12.22 -3.67
CA LYS A 86 12.39 12.19 -4.55
C LYS A 86 11.13 12.63 -3.84
N PRO A 87 10.24 13.34 -4.56
CA PRO A 87 8.95 13.71 -4.01
C PRO A 87 8.13 12.47 -3.65
N TYR A 88 7.31 12.60 -2.64
CA TYR A 88 6.34 11.59 -2.23
C TYR A 88 4.94 12.18 -2.23
N TYR A 89 3.96 11.30 -2.28
CA TYR A 89 2.55 11.64 -2.17
C TYR A 89 1.93 10.86 -1.02
N THR A 90 1.09 11.51 -0.24
CA THR A 90 0.28 10.87 0.79
C THR A 90 -1.17 11.30 0.64
N ASP A 91 -2.09 10.38 0.90
CA ASP A 91 -3.51 10.66 0.93
C ASP A 91 -4.21 9.81 1.99
N LYS A 92 -5.39 10.25 2.37
CA LYS A 92 -6.22 9.55 3.34
C LYS A 92 -7.69 9.49 2.85
N PRO A 93 -7.96 8.68 1.81
CA PRO A 93 -9.31 8.51 1.33
C PRO A 93 -10.21 7.90 2.40
N ASP A 94 -11.51 8.14 2.23
CA ASP A 94 -12.53 7.59 3.12
C ASP A 94 -12.62 6.07 3.00
N TRP A 95 -12.64 5.38 4.15
CA TRP A 95 -12.69 3.92 4.20
C TRP A 95 -14.01 3.36 3.67
N ASP A 96 -15.12 4.03 3.93
CA ASP A 96 -16.43 3.62 3.43
C ASP A 96 -16.51 3.77 1.90
N ALA A 97 -15.87 4.82 1.35
CA ALA A 97 -15.77 5.00 -0.10
C ALA A 97 -14.95 3.89 -0.76
N PHE A 98 -13.87 3.45 -0.13
CA PHE A 98 -13.08 2.32 -0.60
C PHE A 98 -13.91 1.02 -0.58
N GLY A 99 -14.62 0.73 0.50
CA GLY A 99 -15.53 -0.39 0.61
C GLY A 99 -16.65 -0.37 -0.42
N ALA A 100 -17.25 0.81 -0.66
CA ALA A 100 -18.26 0.99 -1.70
C ALA A 100 -17.71 0.69 -3.11
N MET A 101 -16.50 1.12 -3.42
CA MET A 101 -15.83 0.77 -4.69
C MET A 101 -15.68 -0.75 -4.85
N LEU A 102 -15.25 -1.44 -3.80
CA LEU A 102 -15.13 -2.89 -3.81
C LEU A 102 -16.49 -3.59 -4.00
N LEU A 103 -17.54 -3.08 -3.37
CA LEU A 103 -18.89 -3.61 -3.52
C LEU A 103 -19.42 -3.42 -4.95
N VAL A 104 -19.22 -2.26 -5.56
CA VAL A 104 -19.55 -2.02 -6.98
C VAL A 104 -18.86 -3.06 -7.87
N ALA A 105 -17.57 -3.27 -7.68
CA ALA A 105 -16.82 -4.27 -8.44
C ALA A 105 -17.37 -5.69 -8.26
N ALA A 106 -17.71 -6.08 -7.04
CA ALA A 106 -18.29 -7.39 -6.74
C ALA A 106 -19.68 -7.55 -7.38
N CYS A 107 -20.56 -6.54 -7.27
CA CYS A 107 -21.88 -6.55 -7.89
C CYS A 107 -21.78 -6.73 -9.42
N HIS A 108 -20.97 -5.93 -10.09
CA HIS A 108 -20.76 -6.06 -11.53
C HIS A 108 -20.17 -7.42 -11.94
N THR A 109 -19.26 -7.94 -11.13
CA THR A 109 -18.64 -9.24 -11.39
C THR A 109 -19.66 -10.38 -11.39
N TYR A 110 -20.64 -10.32 -10.51
CA TYR A 110 -21.63 -11.38 -10.31
C TYR A 110 -23.01 -11.07 -10.90
N GLY A 111 -23.19 -9.94 -11.59
CA GLY A 111 -24.45 -9.53 -12.17
C GLY A 111 -25.51 -9.15 -11.15
N GLU A 112 -25.12 -8.73 -9.96
CA GLU A 112 -26.00 -8.29 -8.89
C GLU A 112 -26.25 -6.77 -8.96
N PRO A 113 -27.42 -6.29 -8.54
CA PRO A 113 -27.70 -4.86 -8.52
C PRO A 113 -26.81 -4.15 -7.48
N VAL A 114 -26.26 -3.01 -7.86
CA VAL A 114 -25.52 -2.16 -6.92
C VAL A 114 -26.52 -1.49 -5.98
N PRO A 115 -26.34 -1.62 -4.64
CA PRO A 115 -27.24 -0.96 -3.70
C PRO A 115 -27.11 0.57 -3.82
N PRO A 116 -28.22 1.32 -3.68
CA PRO A 116 -28.21 2.77 -3.86
C PRO A 116 -27.41 3.52 -2.78
N THR A 117 -27.23 2.91 -1.64
CA THR A 117 -26.47 3.46 -0.50
C THR A 117 -25.84 2.33 0.30
N VAL A 118 -24.74 2.64 0.97
CA VAL A 118 -24.13 1.81 2.02
C VAL A 118 -24.26 2.53 3.36
N GLU A 119 -24.35 1.78 4.44
CA GLU A 119 -24.38 2.35 5.78
C GLU A 119 -23.01 2.94 6.12
N LYS A 120 -23.02 4.05 6.87
CA LYS A 120 -21.77 4.67 7.34
C LYS A 120 -21.09 3.76 8.37
N ASN A 121 -19.77 3.61 8.26
CA ASN A 121 -18.93 2.72 9.09
C ASN A 121 -19.32 1.24 9.00
N TRP A 122 -19.85 0.79 7.86
CA TRP A 122 -20.13 -0.62 7.64
C TRP A 122 -18.83 -1.44 7.48
N ASP A 123 -18.89 -2.71 7.89
CA ASP A 123 -17.79 -3.64 7.62
C ASP A 123 -17.96 -4.27 6.25
N PHE A 124 -17.35 -3.65 5.23
CA PHE A 124 -17.43 -4.16 3.87
C PHE A 124 -16.73 -5.52 3.69
N GLY A 125 -15.75 -5.86 4.57
CA GLY A 125 -15.08 -7.15 4.56
C GLY A 125 -16.01 -8.32 4.84
N GLU A 126 -17.07 -8.09 5.61
CA GLU A 126 -18.09 -9.11 5.92
C GLU A 126 -19.16 -9.25 4.81
N HIS A 127 -19.17 -8.35 3.81
CA HIS A 127 -20.18 -8.41 2.76
C HIS A 127 -20.02 -9.68 1.89
N PRO A 128 -21.06 -10.52 1.70
CA PRO A 128 -20.94 -11.84 1.03
C PRO A 128 -20.36 -11.77 -0.37
N LEU A 129 -20.70 -10.74 -1.16
CA LEU A 129 -20.17 -10.57 -2.52
C LEU A 129 -18.69 -10.17 -2.51
N ILE A 130 -18.27 -9.33 -1.56
CA ILE A 130 -16.86 -8.95 -1.41
C ILE A 130 -16.04 -10.15 -0.94
N SER A 131 -16.53 -10.89 0.06
CA SER A 131 -15.88 -12.12 0.53
C SER A 131 -15.77 -13.17 -0.58
N ARG A 132 -16.82 -13.31 -1.41
CA ARG A 132 -16.80 -14.19 -2.58
C ARG A 132 -15.74 -13.74 -3.60
N LEU A 133 -15.66 -12.45 -3.89
CA LEU A 133 -14.67 -11.91 -4.82
C LEU A 133 -13.23 -12.07 -4.29
N ALA A 134 -13.02 -11.89 -3.00
CA ALA A 134 -11.74 -12.10 -2.34
C ALA A 134 -11.27 -13.57 -2.38
N SER A 135 -12.20 -14.53 -2.37
CA SER A 135 -11.90 -15.96 -2.43
C SER A 135 -11.88 -16.57 -3.84
N ASP A 136 -12.22 -15.78 -4.88
CA ASP A 136 -12.26 -16.25 -6.27
C ASP A 136 -10.83 -16.39 -6.84
N GLU A 137 -10.36 -17.62 -6.95
CA GLU A 137 -9.00 -17.94 -7.42
C GLU A 137 -8.78 -17.63 -8.91
N GLU A 138 -9.85 -17.62 -9.72
CA GLU A 138 -9.76 -17.31 -11.15
C GLU A 138 -9.62 -15.79 -11.41
N ARG A 139 -9.99 -14.97 -10.43
CA ARG A 139 -10.00 -13.52 -10.50
C ARG A 139 -9.09 -12.92 -9.46
N VAL A 140 -7.81 -13.06 -9.69
CA VAL A 140 -6.78 -12.65 -8.75
C VAL A 140 -6.67 -11.13 -8.72
N TRP A 141 -7.25 -10.53 -7.68
CA TRP A 141 -7.14 -9.12 -7.38
C TRP A 141 -6.21 -8.94 -6.17
N SER A 142 -5.10 -8.24 -6.35
CA SER A 142 -4.16 -7.97 -5.27
C SER A 142 -4.79 -7.15 -4.14
N LEU A 143 -5.67 -6.20 -4.47
CA LEU A 143 -6.45 -5.41 -3.52
C LEU A 143 -7.29 -6.28 -2.59
N PHE A 144 -7.93 -7.33 -3.12
CA PHE A 144 -8.76 -8.24 -2.32
C PHE A 144 -7.94 -9.33 -1.59
N ARG A 145 -6.69 -9.53 -1.99
CA ARG A 145 -5.77 -10.48 -1.34
C ARG A 145 -4.99 -9.86 -0.20
N GLY A 146 -5.34 -8.64 0.20
CA GLY A 146 -4.68 -7.93 1.30
C GLY A 146 -3.28 -7.42 0.94
N ALA A 147 -3.01 -7.18 -0.34
CA ALA A 147 -1.77 -6.51 -0.71
C ALA A 147 -1.78 -5.09 -0.16
N THR A 148 -0.74 -4.78 0.61
CA THR A 148 -0.54 -3.46 1.23
C THR A 148 0.70 -2.75 0.68
N TRP A 149 1.49 -3.45 -0.13
CA TRP A 149 2.72 -2.94 -0.72
C TRP A 149 2.74 -3.20 -2.22
N TRP A 150 3.08 -2.19 -3.02
CA TRP A 150 3.14 -2.29 -4.48
C TRP A 150 4.49 -1.85 -5.00
N LEU A 151 5.23 -2.81 -5.59
CA LEU A 151 6.52 -2.57 -6.23
C LEU A 151 6.34 -1.86 -7.58
N PRO A 152 7.26 -0.97 -7.97
CA PRO A 152 7.19 -0.22 -9.23
C PRO A 152 7.58 -1.06 -10.45
N LEU A 153 6.96 -2.24 -10.59
CA LEU A 153 7.15 -3.15 -11.71
C LEU A 153 5.92 -3.15 -12.62
N SER A 154 6.16 -3.30 -13.93
CA SER A 154 5.11 -3.30 -14.96
C SER A 154 4.35 -4.63 -15.09
N ASP A 155 4.97 -5.73 -14.70
CA ASP A 155 4.34 -7.04 -14.72
C ASP A 155 3.29 -7.17 -13.63
N ALA A 156 2.25 -7.95 -13.88
CA ALA A 156 1.11 -8.09 -12.97
C ALA A 156 1.21 -9.42 -12.20
N PHE A 157 1.69 -9.36 -10.98
CA PHE A 157 1.72 -10.49 -10.03
C PHE A 157 1.72 -10.01 -8.59
N PHE A 158 1.54 -10.95 -7.66
CA PHE A 158 1.70 -10.72 -6.22
C PHE A 158 2.29 -11.97 -5.56
N PHE A 159 2.87 -11.79 -4.38
CA PHE A 159 3.50 -12.84 -3.61
C PHE A 159 3.54 -12.46 -2.12
N GLN A 160 3.75 -13.44 -1.26
CA GLN A 160 4.07 -13.19 0.13
C GLN A 160 5.58 -13.11 0.30
N GLY A 161 6.05 -12.08 0.95
CA GLY A 161 7.49 -11.86 1.15
C GLY A 161 7.79 -10.98 2.35
N PRO A 162 9.06 -10.96 2.79
CA PRO A 162 9.50 -10.11 3.88
C PRO A 162 9.55 -8.65 3.45
N LEU A 163 9.25 -7.76 4.38
CA LEU A 163 9.54 -6.32 4.28
C LEU A 163 10.95 -6.02 4.78
N PRO A 164 11.48 -4.80 4.58
CA PRO A 164 12.78 -4.40 5.15
C PRO A 164 12.85 -4.51 6.69
N THR A 165 11.71 -4.59 7.36
CA THR A 165 11.55 -4.79 8.82
C THR A 165 11.39 -6.26 9.23
N ASP A 166 11.63 -7.20 8.33
CA ASP A 166 11.41 -8.65 8.50
C ASP A 166 9.95 -9.09 8.68
N ASP A 167 9.00 -8.17 8.75
CA ASP A 167 7.59 -8.49 8.75
C ASP A 167 7.18 -9.14 7.43
N GLN A 168 6.27 -10.11 7.50
CA GLN A 168 5.71 -10.74 6.30
C GLN A 168 4.51 -9.96 5.80
N ALA A 169 4.48 -9.65 4.52
CA ALA A 169 3.37 -8.95 3.88
C ALA A 169 2.99 -9.57 2.54
N MET A 170 1.77 -9.30 2.10
CA MET A 170 1.37 -9.53 0.73
C MET A 170 1.85 -8.35 -0.11
N ILE A 171 2.75 -8.63 -1.04
CA ILE A 171 3.39 -7.66 -1.92
C ILE A 171 2.86 -7.88 -3.33
N ALA A 172 2.48 -6.82 -4.01
CA ALA A 172 2.03 -6.83 -5.38
C ALA A 172 2.85 -5.87 -6.25
N THR A 173 2.49 -5.73 -7.51
CA THR A 173 3.14 -4.82 -8.45
C THR A 173 2.20 -3.70 -8.87
N LEU A 174 2.74 -2.52 -9.18
CA LEU A 174 1.96 -1.41 -9.72
C LEU A 174 1.33 -1.75 -11.07
N GLY A 175 1.97 -2.60 -11.87
CA GLY A 175 1.37 -3.12 -13.12
C GLY A 175 0.11 -3.94 -12.86
N GLY A 176 0.07 -4.72 -11.78
CA GLY A 176 -1.12 -5.43 -11.32
C GLY A 176 -2.21 -4.48 -10.85
N LEU A 177 -1.88 -3.60 -9.91
CA LEU A 177 -2.80 -2.60 -9.37
C LEU A 177 -3.43 -1.73 -10.48
N ARG A 178 -2.63 -1.28 -11.42
CA ARG A 178 -3.12 -0.49 -12.55
C ARG A 178 -4.17 -1.25 -13.37
N LYS A 179 -3.92 -2.51 -13.71
CA LYS A 179 -4.89 -3.34 -14.45
C LYS A 179 -6.18 -3.55 -13.66
N GLU A 180 -6.08 -3.74 -12.34
CA GLU A 180 -7.23 -3.87 -11.47
C GLU A 180 -8.07 -2.58 -11.46
N LEU A 181 -7.43 -1.42 -11.26
CA LEU A 181 -8.11 -0.12 -11.24
C LEU A 181 -8.71 0.24 -12.61
N GLU A 182 -8.02 -0.06 -13.72
CA GLU A 182 -8.56 0.13 -15.07
C GLU A 182 -9.82 -0.72 -15.28
N LYS A 183 -9.83 -1.96 -14.81
CA LYS A 183 -11.00 -2.84 -14.89
C LYS A 183 -12.14 -2.36 -14.00
N LEU A 184 -11.86 -1.95 -12.77
CA LEU A 184 -12.86 -1.35 -11.87
C LEU A 184 -13.50 -0.10 -12.50
N ASN A 185 -12.67 0.77 -13.06
CA ASN A 185 -13.15 1.98 -13.74
C ASN A 185 -14.06 1.64 -14.92
N GLN A 186 -13.70 0.66 -15.75
CA GLN A 186 -14.54 0.20 -16.87
C GLN A 186 -15.89 -0.34 -16.35
N LEU A 187 -15.90 -1.13 -15.28
CA LEU A 187 -17.12 -1.68 -14.70
C LEU A 187 -18.00 -0.59 -14.09
N ALA A 188 -17.41 0.38 -13.41
CA ALA A 188 -18.16 1.46 -12.75
C ALA A 188 -18.83 2.44 -13.71
N TRP A 189 -18.28 2.64 -14.92
CA TRP A 189 -18.79 3.63 -15.87
C TRP A 189 -19.57 3.04 -17.05
N GLN A 190 -19.68 1.72 -17.12
CA GLN A 190 -20.49 1.02 -18.16
C GLN A 190 -21.89 0.63 -17.68
N ALA A 191 -22.27 1.07 -16.48
CA ALA A 191 -23.58 0.79 -15.89
C ALA A 191 -24.63 1.86 -16.24
#